data_937880a25c47ecb3b3b43aac098dd973
#
_entry.id   937880a25c47ecb3b3b43aac098dd973
#
_cell.length_a   1.000
_cell.length_b   1.000
_cell.length_c   1.000
_cell.angle_alpha   90.00
_cell.angle_beta   90.00
_cell.angle_gamma   90.00
#
_symmetry.space_group_name_H-M   'P 1'
#
loop_
_entity.id
_entity.type
_entity.pdbx_description
1 polymer ?
#
loop_
_entity_poly.entity_id
_entity_poly.type
_entity_poly.pdbx_seq_one_letter_code
_entity_poly.pdbx_strand_id
1 'polypeptide(L)'
;MDVSAELTAALRATIKDMVEGKDIAVAFSGGLDSGIVAAIAKEYALSVRLYTAGVKDAYDVLESESLSRTLGLEWEHILITEEDLEDCIRDMIGITGTVNPITLSFEIPLYYVSKNVKEDLIIGGQGADELFAGYSKYVGLPEDEFKDLREADMARLFNETLAHERMVSEHFGKKVLYPYLDKRVMDTVGRIDMKDLIPGDVRKENLRKVAEEIGQPEVAAKKKKAAQYGSGGMNLFRKIAKKKGVTVNEMVMGMRDDGE
;
A
#
# COMPACT_ATOMS: atom_id res chain seq x y z
N MET A 1 -5.06 29.73 2.73
CA MET A 1 -3.82 28.95 2.48
C MET A 1 -4.19 27.87 1.45
N ASP A 2 -3.38 27.58 0.49
CA ASP A 2 -3.67 26.52 -0.48
C ASP A 2 -3.67 25.17 0.27
N VAL A 3 -4.74 24.40 0.15
CA VAL A 3 -4.90 23.09 0.84
C VAL A 3 -3.77 22.14 0.47
N SER A 4 -3.24 22.24 -0.77
CA SER A 4 -2.10 21.45 -1.22
C SER A 4 -0.84 21.75 -0.40
N ALA A 5 -0.51 23.02 -0.18
CA ALA A 5 0.63 23.41 0.64
C ALA A 5 0.49 23.00 2.12
N GLU A 6 -0.72 23.07 2.68
CA GLU A 6 -0.98 22.56 4.04
C GLU A 6 -0.80 21.05 4.11
N LEU A 7 -1.29 20.32 3.12
CA LEU A 7 -1.17 18.86 3.03
C LEU A 7 0.29 18.44 2.89
N THR A 8 1.06 19.13 2.04
CA THR A 8 2.50 18.91 1.87
C THR A 8 3.24 19.12 3.20
N ALA A 9 2.93 20.20 3.90
CA ALA A 9 3.51 20.49 5.21
C ALA A 9 3.15 19.41 6.25
N ALA A 10 1.88 18.98 6.29
CA ALA A 10 1.43 17.94 7.21
C ALA A 10 2.11 16.59 6.94
N LEU A 11 2.23 16.18 5.66
CA LEU A 11 2.92 14.95 5.28
C LEU A 11 4.42 15.01 5.62
N ARG A 12 5.11 16.13 5.32
CA ARG A 12 6.52 16.30 5.67
C ARG A 12 6.74 16.22 7.19
N ALA A 13 5.93 16.93 7.98
CA ALA A 13 6.01 16.88 9.43
C ALA A 13 5.77 15.48 9.98
N THR A 14 4.72 14.81 9.50
CA THR A 14 4.36 13.46 9.91
C THR A 14 5.46 12.44 9.59
N ILE A 15 5.93 12.42 8.34
CA ILE A 15 6.97 11.48 7.91
C ILE A 15 8.27 11.78 8.65
N LYS A 16 8.65 13.05 8.80
CA LYS A 16 9.82 13.43 9.58
C LYS A 16 9.78 12.84 11.00
N ASP A 17 8.69 13.08 11.75
CA ASP A 17 8.55 12.56 13.11
C ASP A 17 8.64 11.03 13.19
N MET A 18 8.18 10.34 12.14
CA MET A 18 8.21 8.88 12.05
C MET A 18 9.61 8.32 11.77
N VAL A 19 10.40 8.98 10.92
CA VAL A 19 11.60 8.38 10.30
C VAL A 19 12.90 9.08 10.64
N GLU A 20 12.90 10.28 11.25
CA GLU A 20 14.13 11.07 11.47
C GLU A 20 15.19 10.26 12.23
N GLY A 21 16.38 10.17 11.62
CA GLY A 21 17.53 9.48 12.17
C GLY A 21 17.43 7.96 12.25
N LYS A 22 16.48 7.33 11.53
CA LYS A 22 16.25 5.87 11.54
C LYS A 22 16.53 5.25 10.18
N ASP A 23 16.84 3.95 10.19
CA ASP A 23 16.91 3.13 8.99
C ASP A 23 15.49 2.63 8.65
N ILE A 24 15.04 2.86 7.40
CA ILE A 24 13.65 2.68 6.99
C ILE A 24 13.56 1.79 5.75
N ALA A 25 12.73 0.75 5.86
CA ALA A 25 12.21 0.02 4.71
C ALA A 25 10.93 0.71 4.19
N VAL A 26 10.84 0.94 2.90
CA VAL A 26 9.58 1.39 2.25
C VAL A 26 8.93 0.20 1.56
N ALA A 27 7.68 -0.12 1.93
CA ALA A 27 6.83 -1.03 1.14
C ALA A 27 6.42 -0.30 -0.15
N PHE A 28 7.12 -0.61 -1.24
CA PHE A 28 7.18 0.23 -2.43
C PHE A 28 6.55 -0.44 -3.65
N SER A 29 5.48 0.13 -4.17
CA SER A 29 4.79 -0.35 -5.38
C SER A 29 5.14 0.43 -6.65
N GLY A 30 6.03 1.44 -6.55
CA GLY A 30 6.32 2.34 -7.66
C GLY A 30 5.17 3.25 -8.07
N GLY A 31 4.09 3.31 -7.28
CA GLY A 31 2.94 4.17 -7.46
C GLY A 31 3.10 5.55 -6.81
N LEU A 32 2.05 6.40 -6.99
CA LEU A 32 2.01 7.76 -6.43
C LEU A 32 2.20 7.77 -4.91
N ASP A 33 1.43 6.95 -4.19
CA ASP A 33 1.36 6.99 -2.73
C ASP A 33 2.69 6.62 -2.08
N SER A 34 3.23 5.45 -2.44
CA SER A 34 4.53 4.99 -1.95
C SER A 34 5.69 5.83 -2.47
N GLY A 35 5.55 6.43 -3.65
CA GLY A 35 6.52 7.36 -4.23
C GLY A 35 6.67 8.65 -3.41
N ILE A 36 5.55 9.27 -3.00
CA ILE A 36 5.56 10.44 -2.11
C ILE A 36 6.21 10.09 -0.77
N VAL A 37 5.80 8.96 -0.17
CA VAL A 37 6.36 8.50 1.11
C VAL A 37 7.87 8.30 1.01
N ALA A 38 8.35 7.61 -0.02
CA ALA A 38 9.77 7.36 -0.25
C ALA A 38 10.57 8.66 -0.45
N ALA A 39 10.03 9.60 -1.27
CA ALA A 39 10.68 10.87 -1.54
C ALA A 39 10.83 11.73 -0.29
N ILE A 40 9.78 11.83 0.53
CA ILE A 40 9.84 12.61 1.78
C ILE A 40 10.70 11.90 2.84
N ALA A 41 10.59 10.56 2.98
CA ALA A 41 11.40 9.81 3.93
C ALA A 41 12.91 9.98 3.67
N LYS A 42 13.33 10.04 2.39
CA LYS A 42 14.70 10.30 1.98
C LYS A 42 15.29 11.60 2.55
N GLU A 43 14.45 12.59 2.85
CA GLU A 43 14.91 13.88 3.35
C GLU A 43 15.31 13.83 4.85
N TYR A 44 14.77 12.87 5.61
CA TYR A 44 14.86 12.86 7.08
C TYR A 44 15.42 11.58 7.68
N ALA A 45 15.28 10.45 7.02
CA ALA A 45 15.76 9.17 7.52
C ALA A 45 17.29 9.08 7.46
N LEU A 46 17.87 8.23 8.31
CA LEU A 46 19.30 7.90 8.25
C LEU A 46 19.62 7.11 6.97
N SER A 47 18.78 6.14 6.65
CA SER A 47 18.81 5.43 5.38
C SER A 47 17.40 5.04 4.94
N VAL A 48 17.19 4.94 3.62
CA VAL A 48 15.93 4.49 3.01
C VAL A 48 16.25 3.42 1.99
N ARG A 49 15.63 2.25 2.12
CA ARG A 49 15.65 1.20 1.13
C ARG A 49 14.23 0.84 0.69
N LEU A 50 14.06 0.70 -0.62
CA LEU A 50 12.77 0.38 -1.23
C LEU A 50 12.66 -1.13 -1.44
N TYR A 51 11.53 -1.72 -1.05
CA TYR A 51 11.26 -3.14 -1.21
C TYR A 51 9.95 -3.36 -1.95
N THR A 52 10.00 -4.15 -3.01
CA THR A 52 8.82 -4.51 -3.81
C THR A 52 8.69 -6.02 -3.85
N ALA A 53 7.61 -6.54 -3.26
CA ALA A 53 7.28 -7.95 -3.38
C ALA A 53 6.32 -8.17 -4.56
N GLY A 54 6.66 -9.11 -5.43
CA GLY A 54 5.85 -9.41 -6.62
C GLY A 54 6.39 -10.59 -7.41
N VAL A 55 5.55 -11.12 -8.31
CA VAL A 55 6.00 -12.12 -9.27
C VAL A 55 6.95 -11.47 -10.28
N LYS A 56 7.79 -12.29 -10.94
CA LYS A 56 8.70 -11.82 -11.98
C LYS A 56 7.92 -11.03 -13.04
N ASP A 57 8.46 -9.89 -13.44
CA ASP A 57 7.90 -8.98 -14.47
C ASP A 57 6.50 -8.44 -14.14
N ALA A 58 6.09 -8.49 -12.88
CA ALA A 58 4.85 -7.85 -12.43
C ALA A 58 4.91 -6.33 -12.63
N TYR A 59 3.76 -5.71 -12.84
CA TYR A 59 3.66 -4.28 -13.08
C TYR A 59 4.32 -3.45 -11.97
N ASP A 60 4.02 -3.74 -10.70
CA ASP A 60 4.60 -3.01 -9.57
C ASP A 60 6.12 -3.19 -9.50
N VAL A 61 6.65 -4.36 -9.88
CA VAL A 61 8.09 -4.63 -9.92
C VAL A 61 8.78 -3.72 -10.96
N LEU A 62 8.24 -3.68 -12.19
CA LEU A 62 8.80 -2.87 -13.27
C LEU A 62 8.70 -1.36 -12.99
N GLU A 63 7.54 -0.91 -12.47
CA GLU A 63 7.34 0.49 -12.09
C GLU A 63 8.23 0.91 -10.92
N SER A 64 8.41 0.04 -9.93
CA SER A 64 9.27 0.27 -8.78
C SER A 64 10.73 0.37 -9.17
N GLU A 65 11.21 -0.54 -10.00
CA GLU A 65 12.58 -0.48 -10.52
C GLU A 65 12.85 0.83 -11.28
N SER A 66 11.91 1.24 -12.12
CA SER A 66 12.02 2.51 -12.85
C SER A 66 12.03 3.72 -11.93
N LEU A 67 11.06 3.78 -10.99
CA LEU A 67 10.91 4.94 -10.11
C LEU A 67 12.02 5.02 -9.05
N SER A 68 12.56 3.89 -8.58
CA SER A 68 13.69 3.89 -7.64
C SER A 68 14.93 4.58 -8.20
N ARG A 69 15.20 4.39 -9.50
CA ARG A 69 16.29 5.07 -10.21
C ARG A 69 16.07 6.59 -10.24
N THR A 70 14.83 7.02 -10.52
CA THR A 70 14.47 8.45 -10.51
C THR A 70 14.64 9.06 -9.13
N LEU A 71 14.18 8.35 -8.08
CA LEU A 71 14.34 8.79 -6.69
C LEU A 71 15.78 8.70 -6.19
N GLY A 72 16.66 7.96 -6.89
CA GLY A 72 18.05 7.73 -6.46
C GLY A 72 18.11 7.00 -5.12
N LEU A 73 17.28 5.96 -4.94
CA LEU A 73 17.20 5.12 -3.74
C LEU A 73 17.54 3.67 -4.08
N GLU A 74 18.16 2.97 -3.15
CA GLU A 74 18.38 1.52 -3.26
C GLU A 74 17.03 0.79 -3.30
N TRP A 75 16.93 -0.19 -4.19
CA TRP A 75 15.73 -0.97 -4.40
C TRP A 75 16.03 -2.47 -4.45
N GLU A 76 15.15 -3.24 -3.84
CA GLU A 76 15.22 -4.69 -3.81
C GLU A 76 13.88 -5.31 -4.24
N HIS A 77 13.95 -6.25 -5.17
CA HIS A 77 12.81 -7.07 -5.56
C HIS A 77 12.77 -8.36 -4.75
N ILE A 78 11.69 -8.55 -4.00
CA ILE A 78 11.39 -9.79 -3.29
C ILE A 78 10.50 -10.62 -4.20
N LEU A 79 11.08 -11.67 -4.80
CA LEU A 79 10.39 -12.51 -5.76
C LEU A 79 9.35 -13.40 -5.05
N ILE A 80 8.11 -13.36 -5.53
CA ILE A 80 7.03 -14.27 -5.13
C ILE A 80 6.96 -15.41 -6.12
N THR A 81 7.18 -16.66 -5.67
CA THR A 81 7.06 -17.86 -6.48
C THR A 81 5.77 -18.64 -6.17
N GLU A 82 5.44 -19.63 -7.02
CA GLU A 82 4.29 -20.50 -6.76
C GLU A 82 4.50 -21.36 -5.49
N GLU A 83 5.72 -21.84 -5.29
CA GLU A 83 6.09 -22.70 -4.17
C GLU A 83 5.98 -21.94 -2.84
N ASP A 84 6.59 -20.76 -2.77
CA ASP A 84 6.58 -19.93 -1.56
C ASP A 84 5.18 -19.39 -1.23
N LEU A 85 4.31 -19.18 -2.25
CA LEU A 85 3.02 -18.57 -2.06
C LEU A 85 2.05 -19.47 -1.27
N GLU A 86 2.10 -20.78 -1.45
CA GLU A 86 1.23 -21.70 -0.69
C GLU A 86 1.56 -21.66 0.80
N ASP A 87 2.85 -21.65 1.15
CA ASP A 87 3.31 -21.54 2.53
C ASP A 87 2.96 -20.16 3.12
N CYS A 88 3.15 -19.09 2.33
CA CYS A 88 2.72 -17.75 2.72
C CYS A 88 1.22 -17.68 3.05
N ILE A 89 0.35 -18.31 2.24
CA ILE A 89 -1.10 -18.33 2.49
C ILE A 89 -1.41 -19.06 3.80
N ARG A 90 -0.80 -20.21 4.07
CA ARG A 90 -0.98 -20.95 5.33
C ARG A 90 -0.53 -20.12 6.53
N ASP A 91 0.65 -19.51 6.45
CA ASP A 91 1.17 -18.64 7.49
C ASP A 91 0.23 -17.47 7.78
N MET A 92 -0.25 -16.80 6.71
CA MET A 92 -1.17 -15.66 6.85
C MET A 92 -2.52 -16.07 7.44
N ILE A 93 -3.06 -17.22 7.07
CA ILE A 93 -4.28 -17.77 7.70
C ILE A 93 -4.02 -18.02 9.20
N GLY A 94 -2.89 -18.61 9.55
CA GLY A 94 -2.52 -18.85 10.94
C GLY A 94 -2.33 -17.55 11.76
N ILE A 95 -1.76 -16.51 11.15
CA ILE A 95 -1.52 -15.22 11.79
C ILE A 95 -2.80 -14.39 11.94
N THR A 96 -3.61 -14.28 10.87
CA THR A 96 -4.73 -13.33 10.79
C THR A 96 -6.10 -13.99 10.98
N GLY A 97 -6.20 -15.29 10.79
CA GLY A 97 -7.46 -16.03 10.77
C GLY A 97 -8.30 -15.82 9.49
N THR A 98 -7.87 -14.94 8.59
CA THR A 98 -8.64 -14.65 7.37
C THR A 98 -8.47 -15.73 6.32
N VAL A 99 -9.58 -16.17 5.74
CA VAL A 99 -9.62 -17.08 4.59
C VAL A 99 -10.21 -16.41 3.34
N ASN A 100 -10.28 -15.07 3.34
CA ASN A 100 -10.75 -14.32 2.19
C ASN A 100 -9.61 -14.15 1.17
N PRO A 101 -9.70 -14.77 -0.03
CA PRO A 101 -8.60 -14.69 -1.00
C PRO A 101 -8.32 -13.27 -1.50
N ILE A 102 -9.33 -12.40 -1.52
CA ILE A 102 -9.15 -11.00 -1.94
C ILE A 102 -8.32 -10.28 -0.89
N THR A 103 -8.68 -10.37 0.39
CA THR A 103 -7.93 -9.79 1.51
C THR A 103 -6.49 -10.30 1.50
N LEU A 104 -6.29 -11.63 1.47
CA LEU A 104 -4.96 -12.23 1.39
C LEU A 104 -4.14 -11.68 0.22
N SER A 105 -4.73 -11.57 -0.97
CA SER A 105 -4.00 -11.09 -2.15
C SER A 105 -3.51 -9.64 -2.06
N PHE A 106 -4.17 -8.81 -1.24
CA PHE A 106 -3.74 -7.45 -0.95
C PHE A 106 -2.59 -7.40 0.08
N GLU A 107 -2.63 -8.30 1.06
CA GLU A 107 -1.74 -8.28 2.21
C GLU A 107 -0.44 -9.07 1.97
N ILE A 108 -0.42 -10.01 1.01
CA ILE A 108 0.75 -10.81 0.65
C ILE A 108 2.01 -9.96 0.39
N PRO A 109 1.98 -8.86 -0.36
CA PRO A 109 3.18 -8.05 -0.55
C PRO A 109 3.80 -7.58 0.77
N LEU A 110 2.99 -7.17 1.75
CA LEU A 110 3.49 -6.75 3.06
C LEU A 110 4.05 -7.93 3.86
N TYR A 111 3.45 -9.13 3.77
CA TYR A 111 3.99 -10.34 4.38
C TYR A 111 5.43 -10.60 3.90
N TYR A 112 5.64 -10.60 2.58
CA TYR A 112 6.97 -10.82 2.01
C TYR A 112 7.96 -9.71 2.37
N VAL A 113 7.52 -8.46 2.36
CA VAL A 113 8.34 -7.33 2.81
C VAL A 113 8.73 -7.53 4.27
N SER A 114 7.76 -7.76 5.16
CA SER A 114 8.02 -7.93 6.60
C SER A 114 8.97 -9.09 6.92
N LYS A 115 8.85 -10.19 6.15
CA LYS A 115 9.69 -11.40 6.30
C LYS A 115 11.15 -11.17 5.88
N ASN A 116 11.40 -10.29 4.89
CA ASN A 116 12.70 -10.21 4.21
C ASN A 116 13.49 -8.94 4.53
N VAL A 117 12.85 -7.85 4.97
CA VAL A 117 13.57 -6.60 5.26
C VAL A 117 14.46 -6.73 6.50
N LYS A 118 15.57 -5.98 6.49
CA LYS A 118 16.51 -5.92 7.61
C LYS A 118 16.10 -4.87 8.64
N GLU A 119 15.52 -3.78 8.16
CA GLU A 119 15.07 -2.66 8.95
C GLU A 119 13.91 -3.08 9.90
N ASP A 120 13.88 -2.50 11.09
CA ASP A 120 12.80 -2.75 12.08
C ASP A 120 11.52 -1.97 11.75
N LEU A 121 11.66 -0.89 10.99
CA LEU A 121 10.58 0.01 10.63
C LEU A 121 10.27 -0.07 9.12
N ILE A 122 9.01 -0.36 8.82
CA ILE A 122 8.46 -0.34 7.47
C ILE A 122 7.52 0.85 7.37
N ILE A 123 7.62 1.65 6.32
CA ILE A 123 6.67 2.72 6.01
C ILE A 123 6.01 2.45 4.68
N GLY A 124 4.72 2.73 4.56
CA GLY A 124 3.94 2.44 3.36
C GLY A 124 2.92 3.51 2.99
N GLY A 125 2.30 3.33 1.83
CA GLY A 125 1.28 4.22 1.29
C GLY A 125 -0.15 3.87 1.68
N GLN A 126 -0.36 3.01 2.67
CA GLN A 126 -1.68 2.53 3.08
C GLN A 126 -2.56 3.66 3.62
N GLY A 127 -3.86 3.59 3.33
CA GLY A 127 -4.84 4.61 3.69
C GLY A 127 -4.98 5.76 2.68
N ALA A 128 -4.05 5.89 1.73
CA ALA A 128 -4.11 6.95 0.73
C ALA A 128 -5.31 6.81 -0.23
N ASP A 129 -5.74 5.59 -0.53
CA ASP A 129 -6.89 5.36 -1.43
C ASP A 129 -8.20 5.75 -0.78
N GLU A 130 -8.40 5.42 0.47
CA GLU A 130 -9.58 5.76 1.24
C GLU A 130 -9.62 7.27 1.54
N LEU A 131 -8.49 7.82 1.95
CA LEU A 131 -8.41 9.22 2.37
C LEU A 131 -8.57 10.19 1.19
N PHE A 132 -7.93 9.90 0.05
CA PHE A 132 -7.89 10.77 -1.14
C PHE A 132 -8.74 10.26 -2.31
N ALA A 133 -9.75 9.44 -2.02
CA ALA A 133 -10.69 8.93 -3.01
C ALA A 133 -10.01 8.27 -4.23
N GLY A 134 -9.01 7.40 -3.97
CA GLY A 134 -8.20 6.77 -5.01
C GLY A 134 -8.89 5.65 -5.78
N TYR A 135 -9.99 5.10 -5.29
CA TYR A 135 -10.71 4.01 -5.93
C TYR A 135 -11.58 4.47 -7.09
N SER A 136 -11.60 3.71 -8.19
CA SER A 136 -12.44 4.01 -9.35
C SER A 136 -13.94 3.99 -9.05
N LYS A 137 -14.35 3.23 -8.04
CA LYS A 137 -15.74 3.13 -7.58
C LYS A 137 -16.31 4.43 -7.01
N TYR A 138 -15.45 5.41 -6.67
CA TYR A 138 -15.88 6.71 -6.16
C TYR A 138 -16.21 7.71 -7.28
N VAL A 139 -15.74 7.45 -8.51
CA VAL A 139 -15.91 8.37 -9.62
C VAL A 139 -17.36 8.40 -10.08
N GLY A 140 -17.93 9.61 -10.18
CA GLY A 140 -19.29 9.82 -10.67
C GLY A 140 -20.42 9.52 -9.69
N LEU A 141 -20.08 9.21 -8.41
CA LEU A 141 -21.10 8.99 -7.39
C LEU A 141 -21.75 10.32 -6.94
N PRO A 142 -23.05 10.30 -6.57
CA PRO A 142 -23.65 11.35 -5.77
C PRO A 142 -22.92 11.54 -4.44
N GLU A 143 -22.97 12.75 -3.88
CA GLU A 143 -22.20 13.11 -2.67
C GLU A 143 -22.52 12.21 -1.46
N ASP A 144 -23.80 11.91 -1.24
CA ASP A 144 -24.20 11.06 -0.12
C ASP A 144 -23.71 9.62 -0.28
N GLU A 145 -23.85 9.05 -1.48
CA GLU A 145 -23.35 7.70 -1.78
C GLU A 145 -21.82 7.63 -1.67
N PHE A 146 -21.11 8.68 -2.09
CA PHE A 146 -19.66 8.76 -1.92
C PHE A 146 -19.27 8.77 -0.45
N LYS A 147 -19.94 9.57 0.39
CA LYS A 147 -19.69 9.65 1.84
C LYS A 147 -19.86 8.29 2.50
N ASP A 148 -21.02 7.65 2.28
CA ASP A 148 -21.35 6.35 2.87
C ASP A 148 -20.33 5.28 2.46
N LEU A 149 -19.98 5.22 1.18
CA LEU A 149 -19.04 4.23 0.66
C LEU A 149 -17.62 4.47 1.20
N ARG A 150 -17.19 5.73 1.27
CA ARG A 150 -15.88 6.10 1.83
C ARG A 150 -15.79 5.81 3.32
N GLU A 151 -16.84 6.09 4.09
CA GLU A 151 -16.91 5.75 5.51
C GLU A 151 -16.82 4.24 5.73
N ALA A 152 -17.52 3.43 4.92
CA ALA A 152 -17.44 1.99 4.97
C ALA A 152 -16.03 1.47 4.64
N ASP A 153 -15.36 2.04 3.63
CA ASP A 153 -13.99 1.68 3.29
C ASP A 153 -12.98 2.08 4.39
N MET A 154 -13.13 3.27 4.98
CA MET A 154 -12.32 3.69 6.13
C MET A 154 -12.54 2.78 7.33
N ALA A 155 -13.80 2.42 7.64
CA ALA A 155 -14.10 1.49 8.73
C ALA A 155 -13.45 0.12 8.51
N ARG A 156 -13.52 -0.42 7.28
CA ARG A 156 -12.85 -1.68 6.93
C ARG A 156 -11.33 -1.57 7.05
N LEU A 157 -10.74 -0.46 6.59
CA LEU A 157 -9.31 -0.20 6.72
C LEU A 157 -8.88 -0.30 8.20
N PHE A 158 -9.56 0.45 9.09
CA PHE A 158 -9.18 0.49 10.51
C PHE A 158 -9.48 -0.81 11.26
N ASN A 159 -10.61 -1.46 10.98
CA ASN A 159 -11.07 -2.62 11.75
C ASN A 159 -10.49 -3.95 11.24
N GLU A 160 -10.12 -4.05 9.98
CA GLU A 160 -9.64 -5.29 9.36
C GLU A 160 -8.21 -5.13 8.84
N THR A 161 -8.00 -4.29 7.81
CA THR A 161 -6.73 -4.25 7.07
C THR A 161 -5.54 -3.88 7.97
N LEU A 162 -5.64 -2.80 8.75
CA LEU A 162 -4.54 -2.39 9.64
C LEU A 162 -4.29 -3.37 10.80
N ALA A 163 -5.33 -4.09 11.23
CA ALA A 163 -5.18 -5.14 12.24
C ALA A 163 -4.36 -6.30 11.68
N HIS A 164 -4.72 -6.79 10.47
CA HIS A 164 -3.98 -7.85 9.79
C HIS A 164 -2.54 -7.43 9.47
N GLU A 165 -2.33 -6.25 8.90
CA GLU A 165 -0.98 -5.74 8.58
C GLU A 165 -0.10 -5.65 9.83
N ARG A 166 -0.67 -5.25 10.97
CA ARG A 166 0.03 -5.24 12.25
C ARG A 166 0.39 -6.65 12.70
N MET A 167 -0.58 -7.57 12.71
CA MET A 167 -0.34 -8.97 13.11
C MET A 167 0.76 -9.60 12.27
N VAL A 168 0.71 -9.40 10.95
CA VAL A 168 1.71 -9.91 10.01
C VAL A 168 3.08 -9.29 10.27
N SER A 169 3.17 -7.97 10.40
CA SER A 169 4.47 -7.30 10.60
C SER A 169 5.08 -7.63 11.97
N GLU A 170 4.28 -7.65 13.04
CA GLU A 170 4.72 -8.01 14.39
C GLU A 170 5.17 -9.46 14.49
N HIS A 171 4.56 -10.39 13.72
CA HIS A 171 5.00 -11.78 13.62
C HIS A 171 6.49 -11.88 13.19
N PHE A 172 6.94 -10.97 12.32
CA PHE A 172 8.34 -10.88 11.88
C PHE A 172 9.17 -9.86 12.69
N GLY A 173 8.66 -9.38 13.83
CA GLY A 173 9.34 -8.39 14.67
C GLY A 173 9.46 -7.01 14.04
N LYS A 174 8.59 -6.66 13.08
CA LYS A 174 8.60 -5.39 12.36
C LYS A 174 7.46 -4.49 12.83
N LYS A 175 7.63 -3.17 12.61
CA LYS A 175 6.58 -2.17 12.86
C LYS A 175 6.29 -1.40 11.58
N VAL A 176 5.01 -1.38 11.17
CA VAL A 176 4.56 -0.60 10.00
C VAL A 176 4.09 0.79 10.43
N LEU A 177 4.46 1.79 9.65
CA LEU A 177 4.13 3.19 9.82
C LEU A 177 3.20 3.64 8.69
N TYR A 178 2.13 4.37 9.03
CA TYR A 178 1.06 4.78 8.13
C TYR A 178 0.92 6.31 8.08
N PRO A 179 1.76 7.03 7.31
CA PRO A 179 1.81 8.50 7.35
C PRO A 179 0.50 9.16 6.90
N TYR A 180 -0.23 8.56 5.97
CA TYR A 180 -1.52 9.09 5.51
C TYR A 180 -2.61 9.03 6.60
N LEU A 181 -2.47 8.15 7.57
CA LEU A 181 -3.43 7.97 8.66
C LEU A 181 -3.04 8.74 9.94
N ASP A 182 -1.99 9.58 9.88
CA ASP A 182 -1.69 10.51 10.97
C ASP A 182 -2.78 11.57 11.07
N LYS A 183 -3.10 11.94 12.30
CA LYS A 183 -4.18 12.90 12.58
C LYS A 183 -4.01 14.23 11.84
N ARG A 184 -2.79 14.74 11.69
CA ARG A 184 -2.50 16.01 10.98
C ARG A 184 -2.91 15.92 9.50
N VAL A 185 -2.61 14.79 8.86
CA VAL A 185 -2.96 14.55 7.46
C VAL A 185 -4.46 14.35 7.32
N MET A 186 -5.06 13.52 8.18
CA MET A 186 -6.50 13.25 8.16
C MET A 186 -7.32 14.52 8.42
N ASP A 187 -6.94 15.35 9.40
CA ASP A 187 -7.61 16.62 9.69
C ASP A 187 -7.50 17.62 8.50
N THR A 188 -6.37 17.62 7.79
CA THR A 188 -6.20 18.47 6.61
C THR A 188 -7.11 18.01 5.47
N VAL A 189 -7.16 16.71 5.19
CA VAL A 189 -8.01 16.15 4.13
C VAL A 189 -9.50 16.25 4.48
N GLY A 190 -9.86 16.14 5.76
CA GLY A 190 -11.24 16.30 6.24
C GLY A 190 -11.86 17.68 5.94
N ARG A 191 -11.04 18.68 5.58
CA ARG A 191 -11.48 20.03 5.17
C ARG A 191 -11.62 20.20 3.65
N ILE A 192 -11.29 19.16 2.87
CA ILE A 192 -11.39 19.18 1.41
C ILE A 192 -12.80 18.75 1.01
N ASP A 193 -13.49 19.57 0.24
CA ASP A 193 -14.79 19.20 -0.33
C ASP A 193 -14.65 18.02 -1.30
N MET A 194 -15.69 17.20 -1.41
CA MET A 194 -15.72 16.05 -2.31
C MET A 194 -15.35 16.40 -3.75
N LYS A 195 -15.88 17.51 -4.27
CA LYS A 195 -15.59 18.01 -5.65
C LYS A 195 -14.10 18.29 -5.89
N ASP A 196 -13.36 18.60 -4.82
CA ASP A 196 -11.93 18.91 -4.87
C ASP A 196 -11.06 17.68 -4.55
N LEU A 197 -11.65 16.60 -3.98
CA LEU A 197 -11.02 15.28 -3.85
C LEU A 197 -10.99 14.53 -5.18
N ILE A 198 -12.07 14.66 -5.99
CA ILE A 198 -12.18 14.03 -7.32
C ILE A 198 -12.61 15.10 -8.33
N PRO A 199 -11.71 16.01 -8.73
CA PRO A 199 -12.05 17.00 -9.75
C PRO A 199 -12.22 16.34 -11.13
N GLY A 200 -13.46 16.24 -11.60
CA GLY A 200 -13.80 15.47 -12.80
C GLY A 200 -13.50 13.98 -12.62
N ASP A 201 -12.70 13.41 -13.52
CA ASP A 201 -12.31 11.99 -13.46
C ASP A 201 -10.89 11.77 -12.89
N VAL A 202 -10.23 12.82 -12.40
CA VAL A 202 -8.85 12.72 -11.90
C VAL A 202 -8.84 12.32 -10.44
N ARG A 203 -8.34 11.11 -10.19
CA ARG A 203 -8.20 10.57 -8.84
C ARG A 203 -6.92 11.05 -8.18
N LYS A 204 -7.00 11.35 -6.86
CA LYS A 204 -5.85 11.77 -6.03
C LYS A 204 -5.15 13.03 -6.54
N GLU A 205 -5.88 13.96 -7.13
CA GLU A 205 -5.30 15.21 -7.66
C GLU A 205 -4.51 15.97 -6.58
N ASN A 206 -5.01 15.97 -5.35
CA ASN A 206 -4.32 16.60 -4.21
C ASN A 206 -2.95 15.95 -3.91
N LEU A 207 -2.83 14.62 -4.02
CA LEU A 207 -1.54 13.96 -3.86
C LEU A 207 -0.60 14.19 -5.05
N ARG A 208 -1.13 14.36 -6.26
CA ARG A 208 -0.32 14.73 -7.42
C ARG A 208 0.30 16.11 -7.25
N LYS A 209 -0.47 17.08 -6.75
CA LYS A 209 0.04 18.40 -6.39
C LYS A 209 1.11 18.33 -5.32
N VAL A 210 0.90 17.51 -4.26
CA VAL A 210 1.95 17.25 -3.26
C VAL A 210 3.22 16.72 -3.92
N ALA A 211 3.12 15.74 -4.83
CA ALA A 211 4.28 15.20 -5.53
C ALA A 211 5.03 16.25 -6.36
N GLU A 212 4.30 17.16 -7.02
CA GLU A 212 4.87 18.30 -7.75
C GLU A 212 5.56 19.28 -6.81
N GLU A 213 4.92 19.65 -5.69
CA GLU A 213 5.46 20.58 -4.69
C GLU A 213 6.72 20.07 -4.00
N ILE A 214 6.86 18.75 -3.83
CA ILE A 214 8.08 18.13 -3.30
C ILE A 214 9.14 17.89 -4.40
N GLY A 215 8.92 18.38 -5.62
CA GLY A 215 9.87 18.28 -6.73
C GLY A 215 9.94 16.89 -7.38
N GLN A 216 8.84 16.12 -7.37
CA GLN A 216 8.77 14.76 -7.89
C GLN A 216 7.70 14.62 -9.01
N PRO A 217 7.86 15.29 -10.15
CA PRO A 217 6.87 15.26 -11.23
C PRO A 217 6.67 13.86 -11.81
N GLU A 218 7.69 13.00 -11.81
CA GLU A 218 7.58 11.61 -12.26
C GLU A 218 6.70 10.78 -11.33
N VAL A 219 6.71 11.06 -10.02
CA VAL A 219 5.78 10.47 -9.05
C VAL A 219 4.36 10.96 -9.31
N ALA A 220 4.19 12.27 -9.54
CA ALA A 220 2.88 12.87 -9.86
C ALA A 220 2.24 12.26 -11.11
N ALA A 221 3.03 11.90 -12.11
CA ALA A 221 2.57 11.32 -13.38
C ALA A 221 2.17 9.83 -13.28
N LYS A 222 2.42 9.13 -12.15
CA LYS A 222 2.14 7.70 -12.02
C LYS A 222 0.66 7.38 -12.12
N LYS A 223 0.33 6.35 -12.89
CA LYS A 223 -1.04 5.85 -13.04
C LYS A 223 -1.38 4.88 -11.90
N LYS A 224 -2.62 4.96 -11.42
CA LYS A 224 -3.12 4.03 -10.40
C LYS A 224 -3.41 2.66 -10.99
N LYS A 225 -2.86 1.60 -10.39
CA LYS A 225 -3.27 0.21 -10.57
C LYS A 225 -3.65 -0.41 -9.22
N ALA A 226 -4.63 -1.30 -9.19
CA ALA A 226 -5.03 -1.95 -7.95
C ALA A 226 -3.93 -2.93 -7.48
N ALA A 227 -3.55 -2.87 -6.21
CA ALA A 227 -2.43 -3.62 -5.61
C ALA A 227 -2.50 -5.14 -5.87
N GLN A 228 -3.70 -5.74 -5.77
CA GLN A 228 -3.92 -7.18 -6.01
C GLN A 228 -3.50 -7.67 -7.41
N TYR A 229 -3.48 -6.77 -8.39
CA TYR A 229 -3.04 -7.08 -9.76
C TYR A 229 -1.64 -6.55 -10.04
N GLY A 230 -1.19 -5.54 -9.30
CA GLY A 230 0.11 -4.92 -9.48
C GLY A 230 1.26 -5.86 -9.15
N SER A 231 1.19 -6.54 -8.01
CA SER A 231 2.17 -7.56 -7.57
C SER A 231 2.09 -8.87 -8.33
N GLY A 232 0.96 -9.14 -9.03
CA GLY A 232 0.69 -10.43 -9.68
C GLY A 232 0.16 -11.53 -8.75
N GLY A 233 -0.02 -11.26 -7.45
CA GLY A 233 -0.42 -12.25 -6.44
C GLY A 233 -1.75 -12.94 -6.78
N MET A 234 -2.80 -12.20 -7.10
CA MET A 234 -4.10 -12.78 -7.46
C MET A 234 -4.03 -13.67 -8.72
N ASN A 235 -3.20 -13.30 -9.70
CA ASN A 235 -3.02 -14.14 -10.90
C ASN A 235 -2.31 -15.44 -10.55
N LEU A 236 -1.37 -15.40 -9.62
CA LEU A 236 -0.68 -16.58 -9.12
C LEU A 236 -1.64 -17.49 -8.35
N PHE A 237 -2.53 -16.93 -7.50
CA PHE A 237 -3.60 -17.68 -6.84
C PHE A 237 -4.44 -18.46 -7.85
N ARG A 238 -4.93 -17.78 -8.89
CA ARG A 238 -5.75 -18.40 -9.95
C ARG A 238 -5.00 -19.52 -10.68
N LYS A 239 -3.69 -19.32 -10.92
CA LYS A 239 -2.86 -20.32 -11.59
C LYS A 239 -2.70 -21.58 -10.73
N ILE A 240 -2.43 -21.43 -9.42
CA ILE A 240 -2.30 -22.56 -8.49
C ILE A 240 -3.62 -23.29 -8.34
N ALA A 241 -4.73 -22.58 -8.09
CA ALA A 241 -6.05 -23.18 -7.97
C ALA A 241 -6.45 -23.98 -9.23
N LYS A 242 -6.19 -23.42 -10.41
CA LYS A 242 -6.41 -24.12 -11.69
C LYS A 242 -5.58 -25.40 -11.82
N LYS A 243 -4.31 -25.40 -11.40
CA LYS A 243 -3.46 -26.60 -11.40
C LYS A 243 -4.00 -27.69 -10.47
N LYS A 244 -4.59 -27.28 -9.34
CA LYS A 244 -5.23 -28.20 -8.36
C LYS A 244 -6.64 -28.62 -8.75
N GLY A 245 -7.22 -28.04 -9.80
CA GLY A 245 -8.58 -28.35 -10.26
C GLY A 245 -9.69 -27.81 -9.34
N VAL A 246 -9.41 -26.77 -8.56
CA VAL A 246 -10.33 -26.14 -7.59
C VAL A 246 -10.49 -24.65 -7.85
N THR A 247 -11.48 -24.03 -7.22
CA THR A 247 -11.58 -22.56 -7.17
C THR A 247 -10.55 -21.97 -6.19
N VAL A 248 -10.28 -20.66 -6.31
CA VAL A 248 -9.38 -19.96 -5.36
C VAL A 248 -9.94 -20.05 -3.93
N ASN A 249 -11.26 -19.92 -3.76
CA ASN A 249 -11.90 -20.03 -2.45
C ASN A 249 -11.70 -21.42 -1.84
N GLU A 250 -11.98 -22.49 -2.61
CA GLU A 250 -11.77 -23.87 -2.15
C GLU A 250 -10.31 -24.14 -1.80
N MET A 251 -9.37 -23.62 -2.59
CA MET A 251 -7.94 -23.74 -2.31
C MET A 251 -7.57 -23.12 -0.97
N VAL A 252 -8.00 -21.89 -0.73
CA VAL A 252 -7.67 -21.16 0.52
C VAL A 252 -8.35 -21.78 1.74
N MET A 253 -9.64 -22.20 1.59
CA MET A 253 -10.36 -22.89 2.66
C MET A 253 -9.71 -24.23 3.03
N GLY A 254 -9.28 -25.03 2.02
CA GLY A 254 -8.57 -26.29 2.26
C GLY A 254 -7.25 -26.12 3.02
N MET A 255 -6.54 -25.01 2.77
CA MET A 255 -5.28 -24.73 3.48
C MET A 255 -5.47 -24.42 4.97
N ARG A 256 -6.64 -23.97 5.40
CA ARG A 256 -6.98 -23.83 6.83
C ARG A 256 -7.15 -25.18 7.50
N ASP A 257 -7.85 -26.10 6.84
CA ASP A 257 -8.23 -27.39 7.42
C ASP A 257 -7.04 -28.36 7.50
N ASP A 258 -6.00 -28.17 6.66
CA ASP A 258 -4.73 -28.92 6.72
C ASP A 258 -3.82 -28.51 7.90
N GLY A 259 -4.14 -27.42 8.60
CA GLY A 259 -3.35 -26.84 9.69
C GLY A 259 -3.88 -27.14 11.10
N GLU A 260 -5.08 -27.77 11.20
CA GLU A 260 -5.65 -28.30 12.45
C GLU A 260 -5.30 -29.80 12.61
#